data_322d1d9bd9e0a56e91b0a5a30569bc41
#
_entry.id   322d1d9bd9e0a56e91b0a5a30569bc41
#
_cell.length_a   1.000
_cell.length_b   1.000
_cell.length_c   1.000
_cell.angle_alpha   90.00
_cell.angle_beta   90.00
_cell.angle_gamma   90.00
#
_symmetry.space_group_name_H-M   'P 1'
#
loop_
_entity.id
_entity.type
_entity.pdbx_description
1 polymer ?
#
loop_
_entity_poly.entity_id
_entity_poly.type
_entity_poly.pdbx_seq_one_letter_code
_entity_poly.pdbx_strand_id
1 'polypeptide(L)'
;AFAGSATILVGVSMAFSRLLTLYHIPQTVGAFLGSISTDPTITLLLIAFFIFLCGFVADTLAMVVVLAPVFLPITNALGIHPIQLGVLFVVCCETGFLTPPFGANLFITMKITDVKLEEVALKAFPYLCTIWLLIILIAACPQLVMFLPNLLM
;
A
#
# COMPACT_ATOMS: atom_id res chain seq x y z
N ALA A 1 -22.73 6.62 -11.81
CA ALA A 1 -21.52 7.17 -12.40
C ALA A 1 -20.24 6.55 -11.78
N PHE A 2 -20.08 6.51 -10.47
CA PHE A 2 -18.88 5.99 -9.77
C PHE A 2 -18.62 4.49 -10.08
N ALA A 3 -19.64 3.64 -10.03
CA ALA A 3 -19.49 2.20 -10.31
C ALA A 3 -19.01 1.93 -11.75
N GLY A 4 -19.47 2.71 -12.73
CA GLY A 4 -19.05 2.55 -14.13
C GLY A 4 -17.58 2.92 -14.35
N SER A 5 -17.10 3.99 -13.73
CA SER A 5 -15.68 4.37 -13.82
C SER A 5 -14.76 3.33 -13.14
N ALA A 6 -15.19 2.78 -12.01
CA ALA A 6 -14.46 1.72 -11.33
C ALA A 6 -14.34 0.44 -12.19
N THR A 7 -15.42 0.04 -12.87
CA THR A 7 -15.40 -1.15 -13.74
C THR A 7 -14.46 -0.96 -14.95
N ILE A 8 -14.44 0.23 -15.56
CA ILE A 8 -13.52 0.54 -16.66
C ILE A 8 -12.07 0.51 -16.18
N LEU A 9 -11.79 1.12 -15.03
CA LEU A 9 -10.46 1.11 -14.41
C LEU A 9 -9.98 -0.33 -14.16
N VAL A 10 -10.81 -1.19 -13.58
CA VAL A 10 -10.47 -2.60 -13.35
C VAL A 10 -10.17 -3.32 -14.68
N GLY A 11 -10.97 -3.10 -15.73
CA GLY A 11 -10.75 -3.72 -17.04
C GLY A 11 -9.41 -3.30 -17.67
N VAL A 12 -9.09 -2.01 -17.67
CA VAL A 12 -7.82 -1.50 -18.19
C VAL A 12 -6.64 -2.02 -17.37
N SER A 13 -6.79 -2.07 -16.06
CA SER A 13 -5.74 -2.54 -15.15
C SER A 13 -5.46 -4.03 -15.29
N MET A 14 -6.48 -4.86 -15.60
CA MET A 14 -6.26 -6.28 -15.93
C MET A 14 -5.42 -6.45 -17.19
N ALA A 15 -5.66 -5.66 -18.24
CA ALA A 15 -4.85 -5.65 -19.44
C ALA A 15 -3.41 -5.21 -19.15
N PHE A 16 -3.25 -4.15 -18.35
CA PHE A 16 -1.94 -3.65 -17.91
C PHE A 16 -1.18 -4.69 -17.07
N SER A 17 -1.87 -5.36 -16.13
CA SER A 17 -1.30 -6.45 -15.33
C SER A 17 -0.77 -7.61 -16.21
N ARG A 18 -1.49 -7.97 -17.26
CA ARG A 18 -1.01 -8.99 -18.23
C ARG A 18 0.25 -8.52 -18.96
N LEU A 19 0.33 -7.27 -19.37
CA LEU A 19 1.53 -6.71 -19.98
C LEU A 19 2.72 -6.75 -19.01
N LEU A 20 2.53 -6.34 -17.76
CA LEU A 20 3.59 -6.40 -16.74
C LEU A 20 4.11 -7.83 -16.55
N THR A 21 3.22 -8.82 -16.56
CA THR A 21 3.59 -10.24 -16.44
C THR A 21 4.34 -10.73 -17.67
N LEU A 22 3.93 -10.34 -18.88
CA LEU A 22 4.60 -10.67 -20.13
C LEU A 22 6.02 -10.11 -20.21
N TYR A 23 6.23 -8.91 -19.69
CA TYR A 23 7.56 -8.28 -19.60
C TYR A 23 8.38 -8.74 -18.39
N HIS A 24 7.90 -9.73 -17.65
CA HIS A 24 8.56 -10.27 -16.46
C HIS A 24 8.89 -9.21 -15.38
N ILE A 25 8.12 -8.12 -15.32
CA ILE A 25 8.33 -7.05 -14.33
C ILE A 25 8.26 -7.56 -12.89
N PRO A 26 7.25 -8.41 -12.49
CA PRO A 26 7.21 -8.95 -11.13
C PRO A 26 8.48 -9.74 -10.78
N GLN A 27 9.02 -10.51 -11.74
CA GLN A 27 10.23 -11.30 -11.52
C GLN A 27 11.47 -10.40 -11.35
N THR A 28 11.56 -9.34 -12.13
CA THR A 28 12.66 -8.36 -12.02
C THR A 28 12.61 -7.61 -10.68
N VAL A 29 11.42 -7.16 -10.29
CA VAL A 29 11.21 -6.51 -8.98
C VAL A 29 11.48 -7.49 -7.84
N GLY A 30 11.03 -8.74 -7.97
CA GLY A 30 11.29 -9.81 -6.99
C GLY A 30 12.77 -10.11 -6.84
N ALA A 31 13.51 -10.21 -7.94
CA ALA A 31 14.95 -10.40 -7.91
C ALA A 31 15.67 -9.21 -7.25
N PHE A 32 15.24 -8.00 -7.54
CA PHE A 32 15.78 -6.78 -6.92
C PHE A 32 15.53 -6.76 -5.41
N LEU A 33 14.30 -7.03 -4.96
CA LEU A 33 13.96 -7.10 -3.55
C LEU A 33 14.70 -8.25 -2.86
N GLY A 34 14.79 -9.42 -3.49
CA GLY A 34 15.54 -10.57 -2.98
C GLY A 34 17.05 -10.34 -2.88
N SER A 35 17.62 -9.43 -3.68
CA SER A 35 19.02 -9.02 -3.55
C SER A 35 19.28 -8.14 -2.32
N ILE A 36 18.25 -7.47 -1.82
CA ILE A 36 18.34 -6.63 -0.62
C ILE A 36 18.14 -7.47 0.64
N SER A 37 17.12 -8.33 0.64
CA SER A 37 16.84 -9.22 1.77
C SER A 37 16.00 -10.43 1.34
N THR A 38 16.30 -11.57 1.96
CA THR A 38 15.49 -12.80 1.87
C THR A 38 14.52 -12.94 3.05
N ASP A 39 14.57 -12.03 4.00
CA ASP A 39 13.67 -12.03 5.17
C ASP A 39 12.28 -11.51 4.75
N PRO A 40 11.20 -12.29 4.99
CA PRO A 40 9.85 -11.87 4.64
C PRO A 40 9.43 -10.54 5.25
N THR A 41 9.81 -10.29 6.50
CA THR A 41 9.47 -9.05 7.22
C THR A 41 10.13 -7.83 6.60
N ILE A 42 11.42 -7.93 6.28
CA ILE A 42 12.17 -6.84 5.64
C ILE A 42 11.62 -6.56 4.24
N THR A 43 11.32 -7.61 3.48
CA THR A 43 10.71 -7.47 2.15
C THR A 43 9.35 -6.79 2.22
N LEU A 44 8.50 -7.15 3.19
CA LEU A 44 7.22 -6.47 3.41
C LEU A 44 7.40 -4.99 3.76
N LEU A 45 8.38 -4.65 4.59
CA LEU A 45 8.66 -3.26 4.94
C LEU A 45 9.18 -2.45 3.76
N LEU A 46 10.00 -3.05 2.89
CA LEU A 46 10.44 -2.41 1.64
C LEU A 46 9.27 -2.17 0.69
N ILE A 47 8.38 -3.15 0.53
CA ILE A 47 7.15 -3.01 -0.25
C ILE A 47 6.27 -1.92 0.36
N ALA A 48 6.09 -1.91 1.68
CA ALA A 48 5.32 -0.90 2.41
C ALA A 48 5.85 0.51 2.16
N PHE A 49 7.16 0.69 2.23
CA PHE A 49 7.80 1.97 1.97
C PHE A 49 7.62 2.42 0.52
N PHE A 50 7.74 1.49 -0.43
CA PHE A 50 7.50 1.78 -1.85
C PHE A 50 6.04 2.22 -2.10
N ILE A 51 5.07 1.47 -1.55
CA ILE A 51 3.64 1.80 -1.66
C ILE A 51 3.34 3.16 -1.01
N PHE A 52 3.93 3.44 0.13
CA PHE A 52 3.83 4.72 0.82
C PHE A 52 4.30 5.89 -0.08
N LEU A 53 5.46 5.76 -0.73
CA LEU A 53 5.96 6.78 -1.66
C LEU A 53 5.03 6.97 -2.86
N CYS A 54 4.51 5.89 -3.42
CA CYS A 54 3.53 5.96 -4.51
C CYS A 54 2.21 6.59 -4.04
N GLY A 55 1.81 6.37 -2.79
CA GLY A 55 0.60 6.92 -2.17
C GLY A 55 0.55 8.45 -2.08
N PHE A 56 1.69 9.13 -2.25
CA PHE A 56 1.68 10.60 -2.35
C PHE A 56 1.01 11.12 -3.62
N VAL A 57 1.05 10.35 -4.71
CA VAL A 57 0.68 10.83 -6.05
C VAL A 57 -0.49 10.07 -6.64
N ALA A 58 -0.62 8.79 -6.31
CA ALA A 58 -1.58 7.90 -6.94
C ALA A 58 -2.73 7.55 -5.99
N ASP A 59 -3.94 7.46 -6.54
CA ASP A 59 -5.13 7.01 -5.82
C ASP A 59 -5.02 5.54 -5.38
N THR A 60 -5.53 5.22 -4.19
CA THR A 60 -5.47 3.88 -3.58
C THR A 60 -6.02 2.81 -4.52
N LEU A 61 -7.15 3.08 -5.17
CA LEU A 61 -7.82 2.12 -6.05
C LEU A 61 -6.95 1.80 -7.27
N ALA A 62 -6.38 2.81 -7.91
CA ALA A 62 -5.47 2.66 -9.03
C ALA A 62 -4.20 1.90 -8.63
N MET A 63 -3.63 2.21 -7.47
CA MET A 63 -2.43 1.55 -6.96
C MET A 63 -2.66 0.07 -6.66
N VAL A 64 -3.75 -0.28 -5.97
CA VAL A 64 -4.08 -1.68 -5.66
C VAL A 64 -4.19 -2.48 -6.95
N VAL A 65 -4.92 -1.98 -7.95
CA VAL A 65 -5.16 -2.72 -9.19
C VAL A 65 -3.88 -2.88 -10.02
N VAL A 66 -2.98 -1.89 -9.99
CA VAL A 66 -1.73 -1.93 -10.78
C VAL A 66 -0.61 -2.68 -10.05
N LEU A 67 -0.42 -2.43 -8.76
CA LEU A 67 0.75 -2.93 -8.02
C LEU A 67 0.49 -4.27 -7.32
N ALA A 68 -0.76 -4.59 -6.92
CA ALA A 68 -1.04 -5.86 -6.27
C ALA A 68 -0.62 -7.07 -7.14
N PRO A 69 -0.90 -7.13 -8.46
CA PRO A 69 -0.42 -8.22 -9.30
C PRO A 69 1.10 -8.31 -9.42
N VAL A 70 1.82 -7.22 -9.18
CA VAL A 70 3.30 -7.20 -9.18
C VAL A 70 3.85 -7.79 -7.90
N PHE A 71 3.30 -7.40 -6.74
CA PHE A 71 3.81 -7.83 -5.45
C PHE A 71 3.29 -9.19 -4.99
N LEU A 72 2.09 -9.60 -5.43
CA LEU A 72 1.49 -10.86 -5.01
C LEU A 72 2.35 -12.11 -5.33
N PRO A 73 2.94 -12.26 -6.52
CA PRO A 73 3.82 -13.39 -6.81
C PRO A 73 5.09 -13.39 -5.93
N ILE A 74 5.63 -12.20 -5.64
CA ILE A 74 6.84 -12.03 -4.83
C ILE A 74 6.58 -12.45 -3.38
N THR A 75 5.49 -11.93 -2.81
CA THR A 75 5.10 -12.24 -1.42
C THR A 75 4.68 -13.68 -1.25
N ASN A 76 4.00 -14.28 -2.23
CA ASN A 76 3.67 -15.72 -2.22
C ASN A 76 4.91 -16.59 -2.24
N ALA A 77 5.93 -16.24 -3.01
CA ALA A 77 7.21 -16.97 -3.05
C ALA A 77 7.95 -16.94 -1.70
N LEU A 78 7.72 -15.90 -0.88
CA LEU A 78 8.28 -15.77 0.48
C LEU A 78 7.36 -16.35 1.56
N GLY A 79 6.25 -17.00 1.18
CA GLY A 79 5.30 -17.59 2.13
C GLY A 79 4.42 -16.57 2.87
N ILE A 80 4.35 -15.33 2.38
CA ILE A 80 3.53 -14.26 2.95
C ILE A 80 2.09 -14.42 2.46
N HIS A 81 1.13 -14.40 3.39
CA HIS A 81 -0.27 -14.58 3.04
C HIS A 81 -0.82 -13.35 2.28
N PRO A 82 -1.62 -13.55 1.20
CA PRO A 82 -2.18 -12.45 0.39
C PRO A 82 -3.00 -11.45 1.19
N ILE A 83 -3.71 -11.88 2.22
CA ILE A 83 -4.49 -11.00 3.11
C ILE A 83 -3.56 -10.04 3.87
N GLN A 84 -2.41 -10.52 4.33
CA GLN A 84 -1.42 -9.69 5.03
C GLN A 84 -0.88 -8.58 4.10
N LEU A 85 -0.54 -8.95 2.86
CA LEU A 85 -0.14 -7.97 1.85
C LEU A 85 -1.26 -6.95 1.57
N GLY A 86 -2.51 -7.41 1.42
CA GLY A 86 -3.65 -6.55 1.14
C GLY A 86 -3.91 -5.51 2.23
N VAL A 87 -3.90 -5.94 3.51
CA VAL A 87 -4.07 -5.03 4.64
C VAL A 87 -2.93 -4.02 4.72
N LEU A 88 -1.69 -4.50 4.60
CA LEU A 88 -0.50 -3.63 4.58
C LEU A 88 -0.60 -2.60 3.45
N PHE A 89 -1.04 -3.03 2.26
CA PHE A 89 -1.17 -2.19 1.08
C PHE A 89 -2.11 -1.01 1.33
N VAL A 90 -3.31 -1.28 1.82
CA VAL A 90 -4.31 -0.23 2.09
C VAL A 90 -3.82 0.74 3.15
N VAL A 91 -3.27 0.23 4.26
CA VAL A 91 -2.75 1.09 5.34
C VAL A 91 -1.62 2.00 4.85
N CYS A 92 -0.72 1.48 4.00
CA CYS A 92 0.39 2.28 3.45
C CYS A 92 -0.11 3.37 2.49
N CYS A 93 -1.07 3.05 1.61
CA CYS A 93 -1.67 4.03 0.70
C CYS A 93 -2.32 5.18 1.48
N GLU A 94 -3.17 4.86 2.46
CA GLU A 94 -3.86 5.86 3.28
C GLU A 94 -2.88 6.70 4.10
N THR A 95 -1.76 6.12 4.53
CA THR A 95 -0.69 6.86 5.21
C THR A 95 -0.06 7.91 4.27
N GLY A 96 0.10 7.59 2.99
CA GLY A 96 0.56 8.53 1.98
C GLY A 96 -0.34 9.77 1.87
N PHE A 97 -1.66 9.59 1.91
CA PHE A 97 -2.63 10.70 1.86
C PHE A 97 -2.63 11.60 3.10
N LEU A 98 -2.07 11.14 4.20
CA LEU A 98 -1.93 11.92 5.44
C LEU A 98 -0.56 12.59 5.58
N THR A 99 0.35 12.37 4.63
CA THR A 99 1.74 12.83 4.75
C THR A 99 2.03 14.01 3.83
N PRO A 100 2.61 15.12 4.33
CA PRO A 100 3.06 16.22 3.48
C PRO A 100 4.16 15.75 2.50
N PRO A 101 4.33 16.40 1.33
CA PRO A 101 3.68 17.63 0.87
C PRO A 101 2.39 17.42 0.06
N PHE A 102 2.06 16.18 -0.35
CA PHE A 102 0.97 15.89 -1.30
C PHE A 102 -0.29 15.28 -0.65
N GLY A 103 -0.33 15.12 0.67
CA GLY A 103 -1.42 14.48 1.38
C GLY A 103 -2.80 15.09 1.05
N ALA A 104 -3.58 14.41 0.19
CA ALA A 104 -4.88 14.89 -0.25
C ALA A 104 -5.84 15.18 0.91
N ASN A 105 -5.81 14.33 1.95
CA ASN A 105 -6.62 14.50 3.16
C ASN A 105 -6.22 15.74 3.98
N LEU A 106 -4.93 16.10 3.98
CA LEU A 106 -4.46 17.32 4.65
C LEU A 106 -4.99 18.58 3.95
N PHE A 107 -5.03 18.60 2.61
CA PHE A 107 -5.58 19.72 1.85
C PHE A 107 -7.09 19.88 2.06
N ILE A 108 -7.83 18.76 2.16
CA ILE A 108 -9.26 18.79 2.46
C ILE A 108 -9.48 19.36 3.87
N THR A 109 -8.73 18.88 4.85
CA THR A 109 -8.80 19.37 6.24
C THR A 109 -8.47 20.86 6.31
N MET A 110 -7.43 21.32 5.64
CA MET A 110 -7.05 22.73 5.55
C MET A 110 -8.19 23.60 5.02
N LYS A 111 -8.89 23.15 3.97
CA LYS A 111 -10.03 23.87 3.39
C LYS A 111 -11.25 23.95 4.31
N ILE A 112 -11.49 22.91 5.09
CA ILE A 112 -12.65 22.84 6.01
C ILE A 112 -12.40 23.66 7.29
N THR A 113 -11.16 23.64 7.79
CA THR A 113 -10.80 24.26 9.06
C THR A 113 -10.22 25.65 8.94
N ASP A 114 -9.90 26.09 7.71
CA ASP A 114 -9.23 27.37 7.39
C ASP A 114 -7.89 27.55 8.11
N VAL A 115 -7.19 26.43 8.39
CA VAL A 115 -5.92 26.35 9.07
C VAL A 115 -4.79 26.10 8.06
N LYS A 116 -3.58 26.60 8.32
CA LYS A 116 -2.43 26.39 7.44
C LYS A 116 -2.01 24.91 7.37
N LEU A 117 -1.54 24.48 6.19
CA LEU A 117 -1.10 23.11 5.96
C LEU A 117 -0.05 22.63 6.97
N GLU A 118 0.89 23.50 7.33
CA GLU A 118 1.97 23.18 8.29
C GLU A 118 1.42 22.84 9.68
N GLU A 119 0.39 23.54 10.13
CA GLU A 119 -0.23 23.31 11.43
C GLU A 119 -1.05 22.03 11.44
N VAL A 120 -1.79 21.76 10.36
CA VAL A 120 -2.52 20.48 10.20
C VAL A 120 -1.54 19.32 10.16
N ALA A 121 -0.45 19.44 9.42
CA ALA A 121 0.59 18.41 9.29
C ALA A 121 1.28 18.12 10.63
N LEU A 122 1.62 19.16 11.40
CA LEU A 122 2.21 19.01 12.73
C LEU A 122 1.28 18.27 13.71
N LYS A 123 -0.02 18.57 13.66
CA LYS A 123 -1.01 17.86 14.49
C LYS A 123 -1.28 16.44 14.00
N ALA A 124 -1.10 16.14 12.71
CA ALA A 124 -1.21 14.80 12.15
C ALA A 124 0.01 13.92 12.45
N PHE A 125 1.17 14.49 12.70
CA PHE A 125 2.43 13.78 12.89
C PHE A 125 2.39 12.65 13.94
N PRO A 126 1.86 12.83 15.16
CA PRO A 126 1.79 11.74 16.14
C PRO A 126 0.93 10.57 15.67
N TYR A 127 -0.14 10.84 14.91
CA TYR A 127 -0.98 9.80 14.32
C TYR A 127 -0.22 9.04 13.23
N LEU A 128 0.58 9.73 12.41
CA LEU A 128 1.46 9.09 11.42
C LEU A 128 2.46 8.14 12.08
N CYS A 129 3.07 8.54 13.18
CA CYS A 129 3.98 7.67 13.94
C CYS A 129 3.27 6.40 14.43
N THR A 130 2.02 6.54 14.91
CA THR A 130 1.21 5.39 15.35
C THR A 130 0.88 4.45 14.18
N ILE A 131 0.55 4.99 13.01
CA ILE A 131 0.26 4.19 11.82
C ILE A 131 1.52 3.47 11.33
N TRP A 132 2.69 4.12 11.34
CA TRP A 132 3.96 3.48 11.00
C TRP A 132 4.30 2.33 11.95
N LEU A 133 4.06 2.52 13.25
CA LEU A 133 4.21 1.44 14.22
C LEU A 133 3.26 0.26 13.91
N LEU A 134 2.03 0.56 13.52
CA LEU A 134 1.06 -0.46 13.09
C LEU A 134 1.53 -1.19 11.82
N ILE A 135 2.09 -0.49 10.84
CA ILE A 135 2.66 -1.10 9.62
C ILE A 135 3.79 -2.08 9.98
N ILE A 136 4.67 -1.68 10.90
CA ILE A 136 5.75 -2.55 11.38
C ILE A 136 5.18 -3.79 12.09
N LEU A 137 4.15 -3.61 12.92
CA LEU A 137 3.47 -4.72 13.61
C LEU A 137 2.79 -5.68 12.62
N ILE A 138 2.11 -5.16 11.60
CA ILE A 138 1.49 -5.97 10.54
C ILE A 138 2.54 -6.78 9.78
N ALA A 139 3.70 -6.18 9.50
CA ALA A 139 4.80 -6.86 8.82
C ALA A 139 5.47 -7.93 9.68
N ALA A 140 5.67 -7.65 10.98
CA ALA A 140 6.36 -8.56 11.91
C ALA A 140 5.46 -9.67 12.46
N CYS A 141 4.15 -9.40 12.64
CA CYS A 141 3.21 -10.31 13.27
C CYS A 141 2.04 -10.66 12.32
N PRO A 142 2.19 -11.68 11.44
CA PRO A 142 1.12 -12.14 10.55
C PRO A 142 -0.17 -12.50 11.30
N GLN A 143 -0.02 -13.02 12.51
CA GLN A 143 -1.13 -13.47 13.36
C GLN A 143 -2.13 -12.35 13.67
N LEU A 144 -1.66 -11.10 13.76
CA LEU A 144 -2.52 -9.94 14.03
C LEU A 144 -3.58 -9.77 12.93
N VAL A 145 -3.16 -9.93 11.68
CA VAL A 145 -4.03 -9.78 10.50
C VAL A 145 -4.83 -11.05 10.25
N MET A 146 -4.21 -12.22 10.48
CA MET A 146 -4.83 -13.52 10.23
C MET A 146 -5.77 -13.98 11.34
N PHE A 147 -5.81 -13.29 12.49
CA PHE A 147 -6.68 -13.63 13.61
C PHE A 147 -8.16 -13.70 13.19
N LEU A 148 -8.65 -12.66 12.55
CA LEU A 148 -10.05 -12.58 12.13
C LEU A 148 -10.40 -13.57 11.00
N PRO A 149 -9.63 -13.70 9.92
CA PRO A 149 -9.83 -14.75 8.93
C PRO A 149 -9.82 -16.16 9.50
N ASN A 150 -8.88 -16.48 10.39
CA ASN A 150 -8.77 -17.81 11.00
C ASN A 150 -9.92 -18.11 11.99
N LEU A 151 -10.57 -17.08 12.53
CA LEU A 151 -11.73 -17.24 13.40
C LEU A 151 -13.03 -17.49 12.61
N LEU A 152 -13.10 -16.96 11.38
CA LEU A 152 -14.31 -16.98 10.55
C LEU A 152 -14.32 -18.09 9.50
N MET A 153 -13.16 -18.68 9.20
CA MET A 153 -12.97 -19.79 8.27
C MET A 153 -12.61 -21.08 9.00
#